data_3a9aeabcd6c1258bfcff4ba36e42a629
#
_entry.id   3a9aeabcd6c1258bfcff4ba36e42a629
#
_cell.length_a   1.000
_cell.length_b   1.000
_cell.length_c   1.000
_cell.angle_alpha   90.00
_cell.angle_beta   90.00
_cell.angle_gamma   90.00
#
_symmetry.space_group_name_H-M   'P 1'
#
loop_
_entity.id
_entity.type
_entity.pdbx_description
1 polymer ?
#
loop_
_entity_poly.entity_id
_entity_poly.type
_entity_poly.pdbx_seq_one_letter_code
_entity_poly.pdbx_strand_id
1 'polypeptide(L)'
;NNWLADANRSVVYNNWAKFIELKKSQPVFNGDYAISPDANNIRQRIYVYNNSLPSTSLKNVVILANFSVAAQNVTPDFPYTGTWYDLMDNTPITVTSTSAQINIASGGFKVYGNQPAVLSNENFNFDTSFIVYPNPVNDAFSISINAKKVEIYNVTGQLVKTFTDKFSEETISVSELQNGIYLIKVIDNNNNQATKKFIKQ
;
A
#
# COMPACT_ATOMS: atom_id res chain seq x y z
N ASN A 1 -6.19 29.42 -3.53
CA ASN A 1 -6.89 28.95 -2.32
C ASN A 1 -6.36 27.58 -1.93
N ASN A 2 -5.64 27.52 -0.81
CA ASN A 2 -5.18 26.24 -0.25
C ASN A 2 -6.38 25.56 0.45
N TRP A 3 -7.08 24.67 -0.27
CA TRP A 3 -8.25 23.95 0.23
C TRP A 3 -7.95 23.16 1.52
N LEU A 4 -6.73 22.61 1.64
CA LEU A 4 -6.27 21.83 2.80
C LEU A 4 -5.88 22.68 4.01
N ALA A 5 -5.89 24.01 3.91
CA ALA A 5 -5.64 24.89 5.07
C ALA A 5 -6.81 24.88 6.08
N ASP A 6 -8.01 24.44 5.65
CA ASP A 6 -9.15 24.23 6.56
C ASP A 6 -8.99 22.89 7.28
N ALA A 7 -9.03 22.90 8.62
CA ALA A 7 -8.79 21.72 9.45
C ALA A 7 -9.80 20.58 9.17
N ASN A 8 -11.08 20.90 8.97
CA ASN A 8 -12.10 19.88 8.73
C ASN A 8 -11.92 19.22 7.35
N ARG A 9 -11.59 20.02 6.33
CA ARG A 9 -11.31 19.51 4.98
C ARG A 9 -10.06 18.66 4.97
N SER A 10 -9.02 19.05 5.73
CA SER A 10 -7.80 18.27 5.89
C SER A 10 -8.09 16.92 6.52
N VAL A 11 -8.93 16.84 7.56
CA VAL A 11 -9.35 15.58 8.18
C VAL A 11 -10.08 14.67 7.18
N VAL A 12 -11.02 15.22 6.42
CA VAL A 12 -11.75 14.44 5.39
C VAL A 12 -10.79 13.91 4.34
N TYR A 13 -9.89 14.76 3.84
CA TYR A 13 -8.89 14.36 2.84
C TYR A 13 -7.98 13.24 3.36
N ASN A 14 -7.45 13.38 4.58
CA ASN A 14 -6.53 12.40 5.16
C ASN A 14 -7.23 11.06 5.41
N ASN A 15 -8.48 11.07 5.88
CA ASN A 15 -9.26 9.84 6.05
C ASN A 15 -9.50 9.14 4.70
N TRP A 16 -9.90 9.87 3.66
CA TRP A 16 -10.06 9.30 2.32
C TRP A 16 -8.74 8.76 1.75
N ALA A 17 -7.65 9.51 1.89
CA ALA A 17 -6.33 9.05 1.45
C ALA A 17 -5.94 7.74 2.15
N LYS A 18 -6.18 7.65 3.47
CA LYS A 18 -5.92 6.42 4.24
C LYS A 18 -6.79 5.24 3.81
N PHE A 19 -8.07 5.45 3.54
CA PHE A 19 -8.96 4.39 3.02
C PHE A 19 -8.51 3.89 1.65
N ILE A 20 -8.13 4.80 0.76
CA ILE A 20 -7.63 4.44 -0.57
C ILE A 20 -6.34 3.65 -0.43
N GLU A 21 -5.42 4.08 0.44
CA GLU A 21 -4.19 3.37 0.73
C GLU A 21 -4.46 1.95 1.24
N LEU A 22 -5.30 1.80 2.28
CA LEU A 22 -5.70 0.49 2.81
C LEU A 22 -6.31 -0.41 1.73
N LYS A 23 -7.25 0.13 0.93
CA LYS A 23 -7.91 -0.62 -0.15
C LYS A 23 -6.92 -1.08 -1.22
N LYS A 24 -5.91 -0.30 -1.52
CA LYS A 24 -4.91 -0.62 -2.56
C LYS A 24 -3.79 -1.52 -2.05
N SER A 25 -3.36 -1.33 -0.79
CA SER A 25 -2.19 -1.99 -0.23
C SER A 25 -2.50 -3.31 0.49
N GLN A 26 -3.73 -3.49 0.99
CA GLN A 26 -4.06 -4.64 1.82
C GLN A 26 -4.88 -5.69 1.05
N PRO A 27 -4.32 -6.89 0.78
CA PRO A 27 -4.99 -7.95 0.01
C PRO A 27 -6.32 -8.44 0.60
N VAL A 28 -6.59 -8.20 1.89
CA VAL A 28 -7.86 -8.55 2.52
C VAL A 28 -9.05 -7.91 1.81
N PHE A 29 -8.91 -6.71 1.26
CA PHE A 29 -9.99 -6.00 0.55
C PHE A 29 -10.29 -6.54 -0.85
N ASN A 30 -9.57 -7.57 -1.30
CA ASN A 30 -9.88 -8.34 -2.50
C ASN A 30 -10.67 -9.63 -2.17
N GLY A 31 -10.98 -9.88 -0.89
CA GLY A 31 -11.76 -11.01 -0.41
C GLY A 31 -13.26 -10.73 -0.37
N ASP A 32 -13.94 -11.48 0.48
CA ASP A 32 -15.38 -11.40 0.68
C ASP A 32 -15.77 -10.35 1.74
N TYR A 33 -17.03 -9.99 1.79
CA TYR A 33 -17.54 -9.09 2.82
C TYR A 33 -18.99 -9.40 3.22
N ALA A 34 -19.33 -9.02 4.45
CA ALA A 34 -20.70 -9.06 4.98
C ALA A 34 -21.06 -7.70 5.57
N ILE A 35 -22.26 -7.21 5.27
CA ILE A 35 -22.79 -5.96 5.80
C ILE A 35 -23.91 -6.28 6.78
N SER A 36 -23.85 -5.70 7.97
CA SER A 36 -24.86 -5.85 9.01
C SER A 36 -25.32 -4.46 9.45
N PRO A 37 -26.32 -3.88 8.78
CA PRO A 37 -26.92 -2.62 9.22
C PRO A 37 -27.84 -2.85 10.43
N ASP A 38 -28.03 -1.82 11.26
CA ASP A 38 -29.12 -1.83 12.23
C ASP A 38 -30.49 -1.52 11.58
N ALA A 39 -31.56 -1.70 12.34
CA ALA A 39 -32.93 -1.53 11.84
C ALA A 39 -33.20 -0.14 11.25
N ASN A 40 -32.47 0.89 11.67
CA ASN A 40 -32.63 2.28 11.21
C ASN A 40 -31.56 2.71 10.21
N ASN A 41 -30.62 1.81 9.84
CA ASN A 41 -29.48 2.08 8.97
C ASN A 41 -28.55 3.22 9.45
N ILE A 42 -28.60 3.58 10.73
CA ILE A 42 -27.75 4.65 11.31
C ILE A 42 -26.46 4.11 11.90
N ARG A 43 -26.41 2.82 12.22
CA ARG A 43 -25.21 2.12 12.67
C ARG A 43 -24.90 1.01 11.70
N GLN A 44 -23.71 0.99 11.18
CA GLN A 44 -23.28 0.01 10.18
C GLN A 44 -22.10 -0.77 10.68
N ARG A 45 -22.12 -2.08 10.43
CA ARG A 45 -21.00 -2.95 10.56
C ARG A 45 -20.69 -3.61 9.22
N ILE A 46 -19.45 -3.54 8.79
CA ILE A 46 -18.97 -4.28 7.63
C ILE A 46 -17.84 -5.19 8.09
N TYR A 47 -17.94 -6.48 7.79
CA TYR A 47 -16.88 -7.44 8.00
C TYR A 47 -16.27 -7.82 6.66
N VAL A 48 -14.98 -7.56 6.49
CA VAL A 48 -14.22 -7.92 5.29
C VAL A 48 -13.23 -9.02 5.67
N TYR A 49 -13.15 -10.07 4.86
CA TYR A 49 -12.27 -11.18 5.15
C TYR A 49 -11.72 -11.83 3.87
N ASN A 50 -10.53 -12.41 3.98
CA ASN A 50 -9.93 -13.19 2.91
C ASN A 50 -9.32 -14.48 3.48
N ASN A 51 -10.02 -15.60 3.33
CA ASN A 51 -9.62 -16.88 3.88
C ASN A 51 -8.41 -17.51 3.17
N SER A 52 -8.05 -17.01 1.99
CA SER A 52 -6.85 -17.45 1.27
C SER A 52 -5.55 -16.88 1.86
N LEU A 53 -5.65 -15.86 2.72
CA LEU A 53 -4.48 -15.25 3.35
C LEU A 53 -4.06 -16.03 4.61
N PRO A 54 -2.74 -16.12 4.91
CA PRO A 54 -2.24 -16.75 6.12
C PRO A 54 -2.71 -16.01 7.39
N SER A 55 -2.75 -16.72 8.52
CA SER A 55 -3.17 -16.15 9.81
C SER A 55 -2.27 -15.02 10.32
N THR A 56 -1.03 -14.95 9.84
CA THR A 56 -0.05 -13.91 10.16
C THR A 56 -0.25 -12.62 9.36
N SER A 57 -1.16 -12.63 8.38
CA SER A 57 -1.48 -11.46 7.55
C SER A 57 -2.77 -10.77 8.03
N LEU A 58 -2.95 -9.52 7.60
CA LEU A 58 -4.23 -8.83 7.73
C LEU A 58 -5.26 -9.53 6.83
N LYS A 59 -6.07 -10.39 7.42
CA LYS A 59 -7.09 -11.20 6.72
C LYS A 59 -8.51 -10.97 7.18
N ASN A 60 -8.71 -10.27 8.28
CA ASN A 60 -10.00 -9.93 8.86
C ASN A 60 -10.04 -8.44 9.20
N VAL A 61 -11.05 -7.73 8.74
CA VAL A 61 -11.28 -6.33 9.02
C VAL A 61 -12.72 -6.11 9.45
N VAL A 62 -12.92 -5.42 10.57
CA VAL A 62 -14.24 -5.00 11.07
C VAL A 62 -14.32 -3.49 10.98
N ILE A 63 -15.27 -2.99 10.19
CA ILE A 63 -15.54 -1.56 10.01
C ILE A 63 -16.84 -1.23 10.73
N LEU A 64 -16.81 -0.23 11.57
CA LEU A 64 -17.96 0.29 12.30
C LEU A 64 -18.18 1.75 11.91
N ALA A 65 -19.42 2.13 11.64
CA ALA A 65 -19.76 3.50 11.31
C ALA A 65 -21.05 3.94 12.02
N ASN A 66 -21.10 5.20 12.39
CA ASN A 66 -22.27 5.87 12.97
C ASN A 66 -22.69 7.03 12.07
N PHE A 67 -23.82 6.89 11.38
CA PHE A 67 -24.39 7.91 10.49
C PHE A 67 -25.40 8.82 11.18
N SER A 68 -25.49 8.78 12.52
CA SER A 68 -26.39 9.66 13.28
C SER A 68 -25.69 10.93 13.77
N VAL A 69 -26.48 11.89 14.22
CA VAL A 69 -26.00 13.15 14.81
C VAL A 69 -25.64 13.06 16.30
N ALA A 70 -25.77 11.87 16.90
CA ALA A 70 -25.41 11.60 18.28
C ALA A 70 -24.45 10.40 18.37
N ALA A 71 -23.66 10.32 19.44
CA ALA A 71 -22.83 9.15 19.68
C ALA A 71 -23.70 7.89 19.83
N GLN A 72 -23.25 6.76 19.26
CA GLN A 72 -23.96 5.49 19.26
C GLN A 72 -23.05 4.35 19.72
N ASN A 73 -23.62 3.38 20.40
CA ASN A 73 -22.96 2.13 20.69
C ASN A 73 -23.19 1.13 19.55
N VAL A 74 -22.13 0.71 18.93
CA VAL A 74 -22.16 -0.23 17.79
C VAL A 74 -21.58 -1.56 18.23
N THR A 75 -22.27 -2.65 17.91
CA THR A 75 -21.78 -4.01 18.17
C THR A 75 -20.80 -4.43 17.09
N PRO A 76 -19.55 -4.72 17.43
CA PRO A 76 -18.52 -5.03 16.42
C PRO A 76 -18.66 -6.45 15.86
N ASP A 77 -19.15 -7.41 16.64
CA ASP A 77 -19.18 -8.84 16.31
C ASP A 77 -17.86 -9.30 15.70
N PHE A 78 -16.77 -9.09 16.46
CA PHE A 78 -15.46 -9.59 16.06
C PHE A 78 -15.52 -11.11 15.86
N PRO A 79 -14.85 -11.69 14.86
CA PRO A 79 -14.86 -13.13 14.63
C PRO A 79 -14.20 -13.93 15.77
N TYR A 80 -13.35 -13.29 16.56
CA TYR A 80 -12.67 -13.88 17.73
C TYR A 80 -12.10 -12.80 18.67
N THR A 81 -11.82 -13.19 19.91
CA THR A 81 -11.15 -12.36 20.92
C THR A 81 -9.64 -12.34 20.69
N GLY A 82 -8.94 -11.39 21.29
CA GLY A 82 -7.49 -11.23 21.18
C GLY A 82 -7.07 -9.81 20.82
N THR A 83 -5.85 -9.67 20.34
CA THR A 83 -5.33 -8.36 19.88
C THR A 83 -5.84 -8.03 18.49
N TRP A 84 -6.42 -6.85 18.36
CA TRP A 84 -6.82 -6.21 17.12
C TRP A 84 -6.17 -4.84 17.02
N TYR A 85 -6.16 -4.23 15.86
CA TYR A 85 -5.49 -2.96 15.60
C TYR A 85 -6.45 -1.98 14.94
N ASP A 86 -6.50 -0.74 15.42
CA ASP A 86 -7.15 0.35 14.68
C ASP A 86 -6.30 0.66 13.44
N LEU A 87 -6.80 0.34 12.26
CA LEU A 87 -6.01 0.46 11.01
C LEU A 87 -5.79 1.92 10.57
N MET A 88 -6.42 2.88 11.24
CA MET A 88 -6.19 4.29 10.94
C MET A 88 -4.83 4.78 11.48
N ASP A 89 -4.37 4.22 12.61
CA ASP A 89 -3.13 4.61 13.28
C ASP A 89 -2.29 3.40 13.78
N ASN A 90 -2.76 2.18 13.53
CA ASN A 90 -2.18 0.91 14.01
C ASN A 90 -2.12 0.77 15.55
N THR A 91 -2.92 1.52 16.28
CA THR A 91 -3.03 1.36 17.73
C THR A 91 -3.62 -0.01 18.09
N PRO A 92 -2.95 -0.83 18.93
CA PRO A 92 -3.49 -2.12 19.34
C PRO A 92 -4.65 -1.95 20.35
N ILE A 93 -5.66 -2.81 20.22
CA ILE A 93 -6.75 -2.95 21.19
C ILE A 93 -6.84 -4.42 21.64
N THR A 94 -7.27 -4.65 22.86
CA THR A 94 -7.55 -6.00 23.36
C THR A 94 -9.06 -6.26 23.36
N VAL A 95 -9.50 -7.16 22.49
CA VAL A 95 -10.88 -7.60 22.38
C VAL A 95 -11.08 -8.78 23.35
N THR A 96 -11.75 -8.54 24.46
CA THR A 96 -12.07 -9.57 25.47
C THR A 96 -13.44 -10.21 25.27
N SER A 97 -14.33 -9.53 24.55
CA SER A 97 -15.65 -10.02 24.13
C SER A 97 -15.92 -9.58 22.68
N THR A 98 -16.33 -10.54 21.87
CA THR A 98 -16.59 -10.29 20.44
C THR A 98 -17.74 -9.32 20.17
N SER A 99 -18.69 -9.24 21.12
CA SER A 99 -19.91 -8.42 21.00
C SER A 99 -19.96 -7.21 21.96
N ALA A 100 -18.87 -6.95 22.70
CA ALA A 100 -18.79 -5.75 23.53
C ALA A 100 -18.96 -4.49 22.68
N GLN A 101 -19.98 -3.69 22.98
CA GLN A 101 -20.30 -2.49 22.22
C GLN A 101 -19.18 -1.45 22.28
N ILE A 102 -18.94 -0.81 21.16
CA ILE A 102 -17.97 0.26 21.01
C ILE A 102 -18.72 1.57 20.76
N ASN A 103 -18.42 2.59 21.57
CA ASN A 103 -19.00 3.91 21.39
C ASN A 103 -18.36 4.61 20.20
N ILE A 104 -19.15 4.99 19.22
CA ILE A 104 -18.73 5.73 18.02
C ILE A 104 -19.35 7.11 18.06
N ALA A 105 -18.55 8.15 17.99
CA ALA A 105 -19.00 9.53 17.96
C ALA A 105 -19.94 9.79 16.77
N SER A 106 -20.69 10.87 16.83
CA SER A 106 -21.56 11.35 15.74
C SER A 106 -20.76 11.45 14.41
N GLY A 107 -21.26 10.83 13.35
CA GLY A 107 -20.59 10.79 12.04
C GLY A 107 -19.23 10.08 12.04
N GLY A 108 -18.88 9.40 13.15
CA GLY A 108 -17.60 8.73 13.33
C GLY A 108 -17.58 7.31 12.76
N PHE A 109 -16.38 6.76 12.69
CA PHE A 109 -16.13 5.38 12.26
C PHE A 109 -14.90 4.78 12.98
N LYS A 110 -14.77 3.47 12.92
CA LYS A 110 -13.59 2.70 13.34
C LYS A 110 -13.32 1.61 12.32
N VAL A 111 -12.03 1.29 12.12
CA VAL A 111 -11.58 0.23 11.21
C VAL A 111 -10.60 -0.65 11.96
N TYR A 112 -11.01 -1.84 12.32
CA TYR A 112 -10.17 -2.77 13.07
C TYR A 112 -9.70 -3.92 12.21
N GLY A 113 -8.42 -4.26 12.30
CA GLY A 113 -7.81 -5.40 11.65
C GLY A 113 -7.21 -6.39 12.63
N ASN A 114 -7.16 -7.66 12.28
CA ASN A 114 -6.52 -8.71 13.09
C ASN A 114 -4.98 -8.63 13.09
N GLN A 115 -4.41 -7.84 12.21
CA GLN A 115 -3.00 -7.46 12.14
C GLN A 115 -2.92 -5.97 11.84
N PRO A 116 -1.84 -5.27 12.22
CA PRO A 116 -1.66 -3.88 11.82
C PRO A 116 -1.64 -3.78 10.30
N ALA A 117 -2.17 -2.69 9.78
CA ALA A 117 -1.92 -2.36 8.38
C ALA A 117 -0.41 -2.17 8.25
N VAL A 118 0.25 -3.11 7.63
CA VAL A 118 1.61 -2.87 7.19
C VAL A 118 1.47 -1.72 6.21
N LEU A 119 2.01 -0.55 6.57
CA LEU A 119 2.41 0.41 5.57
C LEU A 119 3.50 -0.31 4.78
N SER A 120 3.12 -1.21 3.91
CA SER A 120 3.99 -1.53 2.84
C SER A 120 4.09 -0.18 2.09
N ASN A 121 5.28 0.43 2.12
CA ASN A 121 5.82 0.70 0.81
C ASN A 121 5.39 -0.55 0.02
N GLU A 122 4.32 -0.48 -0.75
CA GLU A 122 4.24 -1.37 -1.88
C GLU A 122 5.57 -1.12 -2.58
N ASN A 123 6.56 -1.92 -2.22
CA ASN A 123 7.33 -2.53 -3.23
C ASN A 123 6.24 -3.24 -4.08
N PHE A 124 5.55 -2.47 -4.91
CA PHE A 124 5.13 -2.96 -6.19
C PHE A 124 6.30 -3.83 -6.55
N ASN A 125 6.09 -5.15 -6.67
CA ASN A 125 7.15 -6.05 -7.08
C ASN A 125 7.51 -5.73 -8.54
N PHE A 126 7.80 -4.47 -8.77
CA PHE A 126 8.43 -3.91 -9.94
C PHE A 126 9.80 -4.59 -10.09
N ASP A 127 10.36 -5.07 -8.97
CA ASP A 127 11.62 -5.82 -8.92
C ASP A 127 11.52 -7.18 -9.64
N THR A 128 10.32 -7.77 -9.72
CA THR A 128 10.06 -8.94 -10.58
C THR A 128 9.55 -8.55 -11.97
N SER A 129 9.16 -7.30 -12.20
CA SER A 129 8.41 -6.88 -13.37
C SER A 129 9.27 -6.44 -14.55
N PHE A 130 10.54 -6.11 -14.37
CA PHE A 130 11.40 -5.77 -15.50
C PHE A 130 12.68 -6.61 -15.55
N ILE A 131 13.18 -6.81 -16.75
CA ILE A 131 14.41 -7.54 -17.02
C ILE A 131 15.40 -6.58 -17.65
N VAL A 132 16.68 -6.71 -17.26
CA VAL A 132 17.82 -6.05 -17.91
C VAL A 132 18.55 -7.11 -18.74
N TYR A 133 18.65 -6.90 -20.04
CA TYR A 133 19.28 -7.88 -20.93
C TYR A 133 20.06 -7.23 -22.08
N PRO A 134 21.22 -7.81 -22.45
CA PRO A 134 21.87 -8.92 -21.77
C PRO A 134 22.41 -8.51 -20.40
N ASN A 135 22.58 -9.47 -19.51
CA ASN A 135 23.29 -9.30 -18.24
C ASN A 135 24.09 -10.58 -17.98
N PRO A 136 25.43 -10.57 -18.02
CA PRO A 136 26.33 -9.41 -18.14
C PRO A 136 26.18 -8.62 -19.45
N VAL A 137 26.55 -7.33 -19.39
CA VAL A 137 26.47 -6.38 -20.50
C VAL A 137 27.88 -5.96 -20.95
N ASN A 138 28.10 -5.89 -22.27
CA ASN A 138 29.31 -5.28 -22.87
C ASN A 138 29.05 -3.78 -23.12
N ASP A 139 28.51 -3.40 -24.25
CA ASP A 139 28.39 -1.99 -24.64
C ASP A 139 27.01 -1.38 -24.35
N ALA A 140 25.97 -2.21 -24.36
CA ALA A 140 24.60 -1.74 -24.18
C ALA A 140 23.68 -2.86 -23.66
N PHE A 141 22.59 -2.45 -23.04
CA PHE A 141 21.50 -3.33 -22.61
C PHE A 141 20.15 -2.72 -22.95
N SER A 142 19.10 -3.52 -22.82
CA SER A 142 17.71 -3.07 -22.90
C SER A 142 16.95 -3.44 -21.63
N ILE A 143 15.83 -2.76 -21.40
CA ILE A 143 14.87 -3.08 -20.32
C ILE A 143 13.54 -3.50 -20.90
N SER A 144 12.84 -4.43 -20.23
CA SER A 144 11.60 -5.02 -20.74
C SER A 144 10.35 -4.14 -20.53
N ILE A 145 10.50 -2.90 -20.06
CA ILE A 145 9.39 -1.99 -19.74
C ILE A 145 9.68 -0.57 -20.21
N ASN A 146 8.61 0.23 -20.35
CA ASN A 146 8.74 1.65 -20.58
C ASN A 146 9.15 2.37 -19.30
N ALA A 147 10.11 3.26 -19.38
CA ALA A 147 10.65 4.01 -18.26
C ALA A 147 10.62 5.52 -18.55
N LYS A 148 10.02 6.29 -17.65
CA LYS A 148 10.11 7.74 -17.61
C LYS A 148 11.56 8.18 -17.32
N LYS A 149 12.24 7.43 -16.45
CA LYS A 149 13.62 7.71 -16.06
C LYS A 149 14.38 6.44 -15.73
N VAL A 150 15.63 6.36 -16.17
CA VAL A 150 16.57 5.29 -15.83
C VAL A 150 17.82 5.94 -15.23
N GLU A 151 18.20 5.53 -14.04
CA GLU A 151 19.37 6.01 -13.32
C GLU A 151 20.33 4.84 -13.05
N ILE A 152 21.60 5.03 -13.32
CA ILE A 152 22.64 4.02 -13.09
C ILE A 152 23.57 4.52 -11.99
N TYR A 153 23.80 3.67 -11.00
CA TYR A 153 24.65 3.94 -9.84
C TYR A 153 25.79 2.93 -9.78
N ASN A 154 26.96 3.38 -9.35
CA ASN A 154 28.05 2.47 -8.98
C ASN A 154 27.79 1.84 -7.59
N VAL A 155 28.65 0.91 -7.17
CA VAL A 155 28.51 0.22 -5.87
C VAL A 155 28.67 1.13 -4.65
N THR A 156 29.22 2.32 -4.80
CA THR A 156 29.31 3.33 -3.73
C THR A 156 28.07 4.21 -3.63
N GLY A 157 27.05 3.99 -4.48
CA GLY A 157 25.81 4.76 -4.54
C GLY A 157 25.92 6.08 -5.30
N GLN A 158 27.01 6.32 -6.02
CA GLN A 158 27.17 7.50 -6.85
C GLN A 158 26.41 7.33 -8.17
N LEU A 159 25.59 8.31 -8.54
CA LEU A 159 24.94 8.36 -9.84
C LEU A 159 25.98 8.56 -10.95
N VAL A 160 26.05 7.61 -11.89
CA VAL A 160 27.02 7.65 -13.00
C VAL A 160 26.36 7.96 -14.34
N LYS A 161 25.08 7.65 -14.51
CA LYS A 161 24.36 7.94 -15.75
C LYS A 161 22.86 8.08 -15.54
N THR A 162 22.20 8.90 -16.35
CA THR A 162 20.74 9.09 -16.36
C THR A 162 20.22 9.10 -17.79
N PHE A 163 19.05 8.47 -18.01
CA PHE A 163 18.29 8.52 -19.24
C PHE A 163 16.85 8.86 -18.93
N THR A 164 16.19 9.55 -19.86
CA THR A 164 14.76 9.89 -19.76
C THR A 164 14.01 9.24 -20.92
N ASP A 165 12.72 8.96 -20.71
CA ASP A 165 11.77 8.51 -21.73
C ASP A 165 12.28 7.32 -22.57
N LYS A 166 12.67 6.24 -21.87
CA LYS A 166 13.12 5.00 -22.51
C LYS A 166 11.93 4.06 -22.75
N PHE A 167 11.79 3.62 -23.99
CA PHE A 167 10.79 2.61 -24.35
C PHE A 167 11.30 1.19 -24.05
N SER A 168 10.34 0.26 -23.87
CA SER A 168 10.66 -1.15 -23.76
C SER A 168 11.50 -1.60 -24.96
N GLU A 169 12.55 -2.40 -24.65
CA GLU A 169 13.51 -2.95 -25.64
C GLU A 169 14.42 -1.90 -26.33
N GLU A 170 14.28 -0.63 -26.01
CA GLU A 170 15.21 0.39 -26.50
C GLU A 170 16.60 0.17 -25.89
N THR A 171 17.62 0.33 -26.73
CA THR A 171 19.01 0.13 -26.35
C THR A 171 19.55 1.28 -25.50
N ILE A 172 20.12 0.96 -24.35
CA ILE A 172 20.74 1.87 -23.40
C ILE A 172 22.26 1.65 -23.42
N SER A 173 23.03 2.59 -23.94
CA SER A 173 24.47 2.49 -24.05
C SER A 173 25.16 2.72 -22.69
N VAL A 174 26.08 1.80 -22.36
CA VAL A 174 26.96 1.83 -21.19
C VAL A 174 28.42 1.55 -21.55
N SER A 175 28.78 1.73 -22.82
CA SER A 175 30.14 1.46 -23.33
C SER A 175 31.23 2.25 -22.63
N GLU A 176 30.93 3.43 -22.10
CA GLU A 176 31.84 4.30 -21.37
C GLU A 176 32.01 3.95 -19.89
N LEU A 177 31.20 3.01 -19.36
CA LEU A 177 31.33 2.55 -17.98
C LEU A 177 32.46 1.53 -17.88
N GLN A 178 33.24 1.60 -16.81
CA GLN A 178 34.27 0.61 -16.49
C GLN A 178 33.62 -0.74 -16.12
N ASN A 179 34.38 -1.82 -16.31
CA ASN A 179 33.91 -3.15 -15.91
C ASN A 179 33.62 -3.18 -14.40
N GLY A 180 32.51 -3.76 -14.04
CA GLY A 180 32.09 -3.79 -12.63
C GLY A 180 30.62 -4.05 -12.41
N ILE A 181 30.21 -3.95 -11.15
CA ILE A 181 28.82 -4.10 -10.72
C ILE A 181 28.17 -2.72 -10.62
N TYR A 182 26.96 -2.60 -11.17
CA TYR A 182 26.15 -1.39 -11.16
C TYR A 182 24.73 -1.70 -10.69
N LEU A 183 24.07 -0.69 -10.16
CA LEU A 183 22.64 -0.70 -9.85
C LEU A 183 21.93 0.17 -10.86
N ILE A 184 20.91 -0.39 -11.50
CA ILE A 184 19.98 0.34 -12.36
C ILE A 184 18.69 0.59 -11.59
N LYS A 185 18.30 1.85 -11.45
CA LYS A 185 17.03 2.28 -10.90
C LYS A 185 16.15 2.77 -12.04
N VAL A 186 14.99 2.17 -12.16
CA VAL A 186 13.99 2.50 -13.18
C VAL A 186 12.78 3.16 -12.53
N ILE A 187 12.29 4.23 -13.12
CA ILE A 187 11.08 4.95 -12.71
C ILE A 187 10.12 4.93 -13.88
N ASP A 188 8.92 4.38 -13.68
CA ASP A 188 7.89 4.31 -14.72
C ASP A 188 7.06 5.62 -14.82
N ASN A 189 6.10 5.66 -15.74
CA ASN A 189 5.22 6.81 -15.94
C ASN A 189 4.26 7.06 -14.77
N ASN A 190 4.07 6.07 -13.89
CA ASN A 190 3.24 6.18 -12.69
C ASN A 190 4.08 6.57 -11.44
N ASN A 191 5.39 6.89 -11.63
CA ASN A 191 6.39 7.14 -10.59
C ASN A 191 6.69 5.92 -9.68
N ASN A 192 6.34 4.70 -10.09
CA ASN A 192 6.82 3.49 -9.42
C ASN A 192 8.32 3.34 -9.69
N GLN A 193 9.07 2.81 -8.71
CA GLN A 193 10.51 2.70 -8.77
C GLN A 193 10.93 1.26 -8.50
N ALA A 194 11.90 0.76 -9.26
CA ALA A 194 12.54 -0.52 -9.02
C ALA A 194 14.04 -0.43 -9.27
N THR A 195 14.81 -1.27 -8.59
CA THR A 195 16.26 -1.31 -8.70
C THR A 195 16.73 -2.72 -8.97
N LYS A 196 17.57 -2.90 -9.97
CA LYS A 196 18.24 -4.18 -10.26
C LYS A 196 19.75 -4.03 -10.37
N LYS A 197 20.43 -5.13 -10.16
CA LYS A 197 21.88 -5.22 -10.38
C LYS A 197 22.15 -5.68 -11.81
N PHE A 198 23.14 -5.07 -12.46
CA PHE A 198 23.73 -5.61 -13.67
C PHE A 198 25.28 -5.62 -13.59
N ILE A 199 25.90 -6.41 -14.43
CA ILE A 199 27.37 -6.60 -14.49
C ILE A 199 27.85 -6.07 -15.85
N LYS A 200 28.73 -5.08 -15.84
CA LYS A 200 29.45 -4.57 -17.01
C LYS A 200 30.75 -5.37 -17.20
N GLN A 201 30.98 -5.87 -18.41
CA GLN A 201 32.16 -6.57 -18.85
C GLN A 201 32.89 -5.80 -19.95
#